data_c796cf1c2819e5f75cfe286c94db94c4
#
_entry.id   c796cf1c2819e5f75cfe286c94db94c4
#
_cell.length_a   1.000
_cell.length_b   1.000
_cell.length_c   1.000
_cell.angle_alpha   90.00
_cell.angle_beta   90.00
_cell.angle_gamma   90.00
#
_symmetry.space_group_name_H-M   'P 1'
#
loop_
_entity.id
_entity.type
_entity.pdbx_description
1 polymer ?
#
loop_
_entity_poly.entity_id
_entity_poly.type
_entity_poly.pdbx_seq_one_letter_code
_entity_poly.pdbx_strand_id
1 'polypeptide(L)'
;MRRVKLKLAELEVEFTNRDRGIQQALEWAEKGTWQPVVVFGPEGCGKTSWLRQAAEVLRGESYEVFYLHPLDRLVYAEVSVPGVREAFLELAQKALAEDAAGSIAWAVFDFVRKLLKARKAKVAVLVDDVFQAIGLGNAAAYVKGLLNMIEHPLYDYEKMVIVAVTSEGLSRREIGRHRWAELKPVWNMSKRGFEELYEKIPGPKPCIEDVWRLTGGNPWMLSQLYQAAWDAKVVLGELARRKRLAVFARSLSTEEREWLAQAAEDPDTLFVGERLQLLDRLVELNLVVDSIEGRESWYWVDEPPPGRDLELGVGRYVAWQTPLHREAARRALEEAK
;
A
#
# COMPACT_ATOMS: atom_id res chain seq x y z
N MET A 1 -3.49 3.71 -23.47
CA MET A 1 -2.60 3.33 -22.34
C MET A 1 -2.66 1.82 -22.14
N ARG A 2 -1.52 1.15 -22.00
CA ARG A 2 -1.45 -0.30 -21.74
C ARG A 2 -1.81 -0.57 -20.27
N ARG A 3 -2.69 -1.54 -20.02
CA ARG A 3 -2.99 -2.03 -18.68
C ARG A 3 -2.03 -3.17 -18.32
N VAL A 4 -1.45 -3.12 -17.13
CA VAL A 4 -0.56 -4.19 -16.66
C VAL A 4 -1.36 -5.44 -16.33
N LYS A 5 -0.74 -6.60 -16.58
CA LYS A 5 -1.27 -7.88 -16.15
C LYS A 5 -0.80 -8.18 -14.73
N LEU A 6 -1.71 -8.62 -13.89
CA LEU A 6 -1.53 -8.85 -12.46
C LEU A 6 -2.00 -10.26 -12.10
N LYS A 7 -1.42 -10.81 -11.06
CA LYS A 7 -1.92 -12.06 -10.48
C LYS A 7 -2.98 -11.75 -9.41
N LEU A 8 -4.14 -12.39 -9.54
CA LEU A 8 -5.18 -12.46 -8.53
C LEU A 8 -5.40 -13.95 -8.21
N ALA A 9 -4.89 -14.43 -7.10
CA ALA A 9 -4.73 -15.87 -6.87
C ALA A 9 -3.92 -16.53 -8.00
N GLU A 10 -4.46 -17.57 -8.64
CA GLU A 10 -3.89 -18.23 -9.83
C GLU A 10 -4.28 -17.55 -11.16
N LEU A 11 -5.18 -16.58 -11.13
CA LEU A 11 -5.68 -15.91 -12.31
C LEU A 11 -4.75 -14.78 -12.75
N GLU A 12 -4.61 -14.60 -14.07
CA GLU A 12 -4.03 -13.41 -14.66
C GLU A 12 -5.14 -12.43 -15.04
N VAL A 13 -5.18 -11.27 -14.42
CA VAL A 13 -6.16 -10.23 -14.67
C VAL A 13 -5.49 -8.93 -15.10
N GLU A 14 -6.13 -8.17 -15.98
CA GLU A 14 -5.66 -6.83 -16.28
C GLU A 14 -5.99 -5.87 -15.13
N PHE A 15 -5.09 -4.91 -14.89
CA PHE A 15 -5.31 -3.80 -13.94
C PHE A 15 -6.67 -3.16 -14.21
N THR A 16 -7.50 -3.10 -13.18
CA THR A 16 -8.91 -2.75 -13.29
C THR A 16 -9.21 -1.51 -12.48
N ASN A 17 -10.01 -0.60 -13.04
CA ASN A 17 -10.48 0.62 -12.40
C ASN A 17 -9.34 1.54 -11.94
N ARG A 18 -9.53 2.31 -10.86
CA ARG A 18 -8.60 3.31 -10.30
C ARG A 18 -8.19 4.40 -11.30
N ASP A 19 -9.15 4.81 -12.14
CA ASP A 19 -8.91 5.74 -13.23
C ASP A 19 -8.43 7.10 -12.72
N ARG A 20 -8.91 7.51 -11.55
CA ARG A 20 -8.44 8.73 -10.91
C ARG A 20 -7.01 8.60 -10.41
N GLY A 21 -6.63 7.48 -9.79
CA GLY A 21 -5.25 7.22 -9.38
C GLY A 21 -4.29 7.19 -10.56
N ILE A 22 -4.75 6.75 -11.73
CA ILE A 22 -4.00 6.83 -12.99
C ILE A 22 -3.89 8.27 -13.48
N GLN A 23 -4.98 9.05 -13.41
CA GLN A 23 -4.96 10.45 -13.77
C GLN A 23 -3.97 11.25 -12.90
N GLN A 24 -3.91 10.97 -11.60
CA GLN A 24 -2.92 11.56 -10.71
C GLN A 24 -1.47 11.21 -11.12
N ALA A 25 -1.22 9.96 -11.55
CA ALA A 25 0.09 9.57 -12.07
C ALA A 25 0.46 10.35 -13.35
N LEU A 26 -0.51 10.63 -14.23
CA LEU A 26 -0.33 11.51 -15.40
C LEU A 26 -0.05 12.95 -15.00
N GLU A 27 -0.73 13.49 -13.99
CA GLU A 27 -0.46 14.83 -13.46
C GLU A 27 0.96 14.93 -12.89
N TRP A 28 1.43 13.90 -12.19
CA TRP A 28 2.84 13.84 -11.75
C TRP A 28 3.80 13.71 -12.92
N ALA A 29 3.43 12.98 -13.97
CA ALA A 29 4.23 12.91 -15.19
C ALA A 29 4.35 14.28 -15.88
N GLU A 30 3.29 15.09 -15.83
CA GLU A 30 3.30 16.42 -16.40
C GLU A 30 4.11 17.43 -15.57
N LYS A 31 3.96 17.42 -14.23
CA LYS A 31 4.49 18.46 -13.33
C LYS A 31 5.75 18.05 -12.57
N GLY A 32 6.04 16.76 -12.45
CA GLY A 32 6.94 16.19 -11.45
C GLY A 32 6.30 16.12 -10.07
N THR A 33 7.02 15.56 -9.09
CA THR A 33 6.66 15.64 -7.67
C THR A 33 7.56 16.66 -6.98
N TRP A 34 6.96 17.57 -6.18
CA TRP A 34 7.73 18.59 -5.43
C TRP A 34 8.46 18.01 -4.24
N GLN A 35 7.97 16.90 -3.75
CA GLN A 35 8.54 16.06 -2.68
C GLN A 35 8.25 14.61 -3.03
N PRO A 36 8.94 13.64 -2.39
CA PRO A 36 8.52 12.25 -2.48
C PRO A 36 7.07 12.09 -2.03
N VAL A 37 6.28 11.38 -2.80
CA VAL A 37 4.91 11.02 -2.42
C VAL A 37 4.95 9.66 -1.74
N VAL A 38 4.51 9.58 -0.48
CA VAL A 38 4.41 8.31 0.25
C VAL A 38 2.95 7.90 0.33
N VAL A 39 2.62 6.82 -0.38
CA VAL A 39 1.27 6.26 -0.45
C VAL A 39 1.11 5.15 0.57
N PHE A 40 0.10 5.25 1.42
CA PHE A 40 -0.19 4.26 2.46
C PHE A 40 -1.68 3.88 2.45
N GLY A 41 -2.03 2.75 3.06
CA GLY A 41 -3.43 2.31 3.14
C GLY A 41 -3.56 0.83 3.46
N PRO A 42 -4.78 0.28 3.47
CA PRO A 42 -5.05 -1.10 3.85
C PRO A 42 -4.15 -2.12 3.17
N GLU A 43 -3.75 -3.14 3.92
CA GLU A 43 -3.04 -4.29 3.36
C GLU A 43 -3.91 -4.95 2.28
N GLY A 44 -3.33 -5.24 1.11
CA GLY A 44 -4.06 -5.88 0.02
C GLY A 44 -5.02 -5.00 -0.77
N CYS A 45 -5.09 -3.69 -0.51
CA CYS A 45 -5.97 -2.79 -1.26
C CYS A 45 -5.52 -2.52 -2.71
N GLY A 46 -4.35 -3.04 -3.12
CA GLY A 46 -3.84 -2.93 -4.50
C GLY A 46 -2.82 -1.81 -4.74
N LYS A 47 -2.10 -1.35 -3.70
CA LYS A 47 -1.03 -0.34 -3.82
C LYS A 47 0.06 -0.72 -4.82
N THR A 48 0.65 -1.90 -4.65
CA THR A 48 1.66 -2.47 -5.57
C THR A 48 1.15 -2.53 -7.01
N SER A 49 -0.10 -2.95 -7.19
CA SER A 49 -0.73 -3.02 -8.51
C SER A 49 -0.86 -1.65 -9.16
N TRP A 50 -1.28 -0.67 -8.38
CA TRP A 50 -1.38 0.72 -8.82
C TRP A 50 0.01 1.31 -9.14
N LEU A 51 1.03 1.05 -8.30
CA LEU A 51 2.39 1.55 -8.53
C LEU A 51 2.99 0.97 -9.82
N ARG A 52 2.73 -0.33 -10.09
CA ARG A 52 3.14 -0.97 -11.35
C ARG A 52 2.43 -0.36 -12.56
N GLN A 53 1.14 -0.04 -12.44
CA GLN A 53 0.42 0.66 -13.50
C GLN A 53 0.93 2.10 -13.68
N ALA A 54 1.27 2.80 -12.59
CA ALA A 54 1.89 4.11 -12.64
C ALA A 54 3.26 4.08 -13.34
N ALA A 55 4.05 3.02 -13.16
CA ALA A 55 5.31 2.81 -13.89
C ALA A 55 5.08 2.75 -15.40
N GLU A 56 4.03 2.02 -15.87
CA GLU A 56 3.67 1.96 -17.29
C GLU A 56 3.22 3.34 -17.83
N VAL A 57 2.50 4.11 -17.03
CA VAL A 57 2.10 5.48 -17.37
C VAL A 57 3.35 6.36 -17.57
N LEU A 58 4.24 6.38 -16.59
CA LEU A 58 5.46 7.19 -16.62
C LEU A 58 6.39 6.79 -17.76
N ARG A 59 6.50 5.49 -18.05
CA ARG A 59 7.23 4.99 -19.21
C ARG A 59 6.64 5.52 -20.52
N GLY A 60 5.30 5.52 -20.64
CA GLY A 60 4.60 6.09 -21.79
C GLY A 60 4.86 7.60 -21.98
N GLU A 61 5.15 8.31 -20.91
CA GLU A 61 5.50 9.73 -20.87
C GLU A 61 7.03 9.97 -21.00
N SER A 62 7.78 8.95 -21.43
CA SER A 62 9.22 8.99 -21.68
C SER A 62 10.08 9.21 -20.42
N TYR A 63 9.64 8.71 -19.28
CA TYR A 63 10.45 8.66 -18.07
C TYR A 63 11.42 7.49 -18.08
N GLU A 64 12.62 7.73 -17.58
CA GLU A 64 13.58 6.72 -17.17
C GLU A 64 13.13 6.18 -15.81
N VAL A 65 12.70 4.91 -15.73
CA VAL A 65 12.01 4.34 -14.57
C VAL A 65 12.92 3.40 -13.79
N PHE A 66 13.10 3.66 -12.51
CA PHE A 66 13.63 2.73 -11.52
C PHE A 66 12.48 2.23 -10.65
N TYR A 67 12.24 0.93 -10.66
CA TYR A 67 11.21 0.29 -9.85
C TYR A 67 11.87 -0.72 -8.89
N LEU A 68 11.56 -0.58 -7.61
CA LEU A 68 12.12 -1.41 -6.55
C LEU A 68 11.00 -1.96 -5.65
N HIS A 69 10.90 -3.29 -5.59
CA HIS A 69 10.13 -4.00 -4.56
C HIS A 69 11.06 -5.08 -3.97
N PRO A 70 11.91 -4.70 -3.00
CA PRO A 70 12.98 -5.58 -2.51
C PRO A 70 12.46 -6.87 -1.89
N LEU A 71 11.33 -6.82 -1.17
CA LEU A 71 10.75 -7.98 -0.48
C LEU A 71 10.23 -9.03 -1.46
N ASP A 72 9.59 -8.62 -2.56
CA ASP A 72 9.14 -9.52 -3.62
C ASP A 72 10.24 -9.86 -4.64
N ARG A 73 11.47 -9.39 -4.39
CA ARG A 73 12.59 -9.54 -5.30
C ARG A 73 12.32 -9.01 -6.72
N LEU A 74 11.39 -8.07 -6.85
CA LEU A 74 11.03 -7.44 -8.12
C LEU A 74 11.74 -6.10 -8.25
N VAL A 75 12.83 -6.09 -9.00
CA VAL A 75 13.63 -4.89 -9.24
C VAL A 75 13.91 -4.79 -10.73
N TYR A 76 13.61 -3.66 -11.32
CA TYR A 76 13.94 -3.38 -12.71
C TYR A 76 14.27 -1.91 -12.95
N ALA A 77 15.02 -1.65 -13.99
CA ALA A 77 15.26 -0.32 -14.51
C ALA A 77 14.95 -0.29 -16.01
N GLU A 78 14.06 0.60 -16.40
CA GLU A 78 13.81 0.91 -17.80
C GLU A 78 14.48 2.25 -18.11
N VAL A 79 15.77 2.18 -18.41
CA VAL A 79 16.68 3.30 -18.54
C VAL A 79 17.38 3.20 -19.89
N SER A 80 17.43 4.30 -20.62
CA SER A 80 17.98 4.34 -21.99
C SER A 80 19.51 4.37 -22.05
N VAL A 81 20.20 4.54 -20.91
CA VAL A 81 21.66 4.50 -20.82
C VAL A 81 22.10 3.07 -20.49
N PRO A 82 22.56 2.28 -21.45
CA PRO A 82 22.81 0.84 -21.29
C PRO A 82 23.69 0.50 -20.09
N GLY A 83 24.87 1.11 -19.98
CA GLY A 83 25.78 0.82 -18.87
C GLY A 83 25.23 1.14 -17.46
N VAL A 84 24.24 2.03 -17.34
CA VAL A 84 23.55 2.32 -16.07
C VAL A 84 22.53 1.22 -15.78
N ARG A 85 21.78 0.79 -16.77
CA ARG A 85 20.77 -0.25 -16.64
C ARG A 85 21.40 -1.59 -16.23
N GLU A 86 22.39 -2.04 -16.98
CA GLU A 86 23.05 -3.33 -16.73
C GLU A 86 23.67 -3.35 -15.34
N ALA A 87 24.44 -2.31 -14.96
CA ALA A 87 25.07 -2.22 -13.67
C ALA A 87 24.05 -2.17 -12.49
N PHE A 88 22.89 -1.54 -12.70
CA PHE A 88 21.81 -1.54 -11.69
C PHE A 88 21.23 -2.95 -11.51
N LEU A 89 20.93 -3.65 -12.62
CA LEU A 89 20.37 -5.00 -12.58
C LEU A 89 21.36 -6.02 -12.00
N GLU A 90 22.63 -5.90 -12.33
CA GLU A 90 23.69 -6.75 -11.76
C GLU A 90 23.81 -6.58 -10.24
N LEU A 91 23.85 -5.31 -9.77
CA LEU A 91 23.84 -5.02 -8.33
C LEU A 91 22.60 -5.58 -7.65
N ALA A 92 21.42 -5.39 -8.26
CA ALA A 92 20.15 -5.89 -7.72
C ALA A 92 20.17 -7.41 -7.59
N GLN A 93 20.61 -8.13 -8.61
CA GLN A 93 20.72 -9.59 -8.60
C GLN A 93 21.67 -10.06 -7.48
N LYS A 94 22.85 -9.43 -7.34
CA LYS A 94 23.82 -9.76 -6.28
C LYS A 94 23.23 -9.52 -4.89
N ALA A 95 22.66 -8.34 -4.65
CA ALA A 95 22.09 -7.99 -3.35
C ALA A 95 20.91 -8.90 -2.95
N LEU A 96 20.07 -9.31 -3.92
CA LEU A 96 18.98 -10.27 -3.67
C LEU A 96 19.50 -11.69 -3.41
N ALA A 97 20.62 -12.10 -4.01
CA ALA A 97 21.25 -13.39 -3.75
C ALA A 97 21.90 -13.46 -2.35
N GLU A 98 22.39 -12.32 -1.84
CA GLU A 98 23.04 -12.19 -0.54
C GLU A 98 22.06 -11.81 0.60
N ASP A 99 20.74 -11.85 0.38
CA ASP A 99 19.70 -11.37 1.31
C ASP A 99 19.89 -9.92 1.79
N ALA A 100 20.59 -9.12 0.99
CA ALA A 100 20.89 -7.71 1.25
C ALA A 100 19.92 -6.77 0.51
N ALA A 101 18.63 -7.13 0.46
CA ALA A 101 17.61 -6.41 -0.30
C ALA A 101 17.53 -4.91 0.02
N GLY A 102 17.78 -4.53 1.29
CA GLY A 102 17.82 -3.12 1.70
C GLY A 102 18.92 -2.31 1.02
N SER A 103 20.04 -2.94 0.62
CA SER A 103 21.14 -2.24 -0.07
C SER A 103 20.75 -1.72 -1.44
N ILE A 104 19.82 -2.37 -2.12
CA ILE A 104 19.30 -1.96 -3.44
C ILE A 104 18.56 -0.62 -3.31
N ALA A 105 17.79 -0.47 -2.22
CA ALA A 105 17.06 0.76 -1.95
C ALA A 105 18.00 1.96 -1.87
N TRP A 106 19.12 1.82 -1.17
CA TRP A 106 20.13 2.88 -1.07
C TRP A 106 20.90 3.09 -2.37
N ALA A 107 21.17 2.03 -3.10
CA ALA A 107 21.91 2.12 -4.36
C ALA A 107 21.19 2.92 -5.45
N VAL A 108 19.85 3.02 -5.41
CA VAL A 108 19.08 3.79 -6.40
C VAL A 108 19.56 5.24 -6.52
N PHE A 109 19.99 5.85 -5.42
CA PHE A 109 20.51 7.22 -5.41
C PHE A 109 21.73 7.38 -6.33
N ASP A 110 22.65 6.42 -6.28
CA ASP A 110 23.86 6.47 -7.10
C ASP A 110 23.56 6.18 -8.58
N PHE A 111 22.60 5.31 -8.86
CA PHE A 111 22.24 5.01 -10.24
C PHE A 111 21.46 6.16 -10.90
N VAL A 112 20.60 6.86 -10.16
CA VAL A 112 19.97 8.09 -10.66
C VAL A 112 21.03 9.17 -10.92
N ARG A 113 22.01 9.33 -10.05
CA ARG A 113 23.14 10.25 -10.28
C ARG A 113 23.95 9.88 -11.53
N LYS A 114 24.27 8.60 -11.74
CA LYS A 114 24.97 8.12 -12.93
C LYS A 114 24.18 8.41 -14.20
N LEU A 115 22.87 8.17 -14.18
CA LEU A 115 21.99 8.47 -15.29
C LEU A 115 22.01 9.97 -15.63
N LEU A 116 21.77 10.83 -14.63
CA LEU A 116 21.72 12.29 -14.83
C LEU A 116 23.06 12.89 -15.19
N LYS A 117 24.17 12.27 -14.77
CA LYS A 117 25.53 12.64 -15.23
C LYS A 117 25.71 12.36 -16.74
N ALA A 118 25.12 11.27 -17.23
CA ALA A 118 25.21 10.89 -18.64
C ALA A 118 24.30 11.75 -19.53
N ARG A 119 23.10 12.09 -19.06
CA ARG A 119 22.14 12.92 -19.80
C ARG A 119 21.10 13.55 -18.88
N LYS A 120 20.61 14.71 -19.26
CA LYS A 120 19.41 15.31 -18.67
C LYS A 120 18.19 14.47 -19.10
N ALA A 121 17.35 14.08 -18.15
CA ALA A 121 16.23 13.17 -18.39
C ALA A 121 15.05 13.44 -17.45
N LYS A 122 13.89 12.91 -17.82
CA LYS A 122 12.78 12.70 -16.91
C LYS A 122 13.03 11.41 -16.13
N VAL A 123 13.00 11.44 -14.80
CA VAL A 123 13.33 10.29 -13.96
C VAL A 123 12.18 9.96 -13.02
N ALA A 124 11.83 8.69 -12.97
CA ALA A 124 10.88 8.14 -11.99
C ALA A 124 11.57 7.15 -11.07
N VAL A 125 11.42 7.34 -9.75
CA VAL A 125 11.86 6.41 -8.72
C VAL A 125 10.63 5.91 -7.98
N LEU A 126 10.31 4.65 -8.20
CA LEU A 126 9.13 3.98 -7.66
C LEU A 126 9.58 2.87 -6.70
N VAL A 127 9.25 3.01 -5.41
CA VAL A 127 9.69 2.08 -4.38
C VAL A 127 8.50 1.50 -3.63
N ASP A 128 8.45 0.19 -3.53
CA ASP A 128 7.36 -0.58 -2.95
C ASP A 128 7.86 -1.37 -1.73
N ASP A 129 7.17 -1.24 -0.60
CA ASP A 129 7.49 -1.86 0.70
C ASP A 129 8.97 -1.78 1.11
N VAL A 130 9.64 -0.70 0.66
CA VAL A 130 11.08 -0.49 0.87
C VAL A 130 11.43 -0.28 2.34
N PHE A 131 10.52 0.31 3.13
CA PHE A 131 10.78 0.64 4.53
C PHE A 131 10.97 -0.61 5.40
N GLN A 132 10.28 -1.70 5.08
CA GLN A 132 10.53 -2.99 5.72
C GLN A 132 11.92 -3.55 5.38
N ALA A 133 12.33 -3.43 4.13
CA ALA A 133 13.62 -3.95 3.67
C ALA A 133 14.82 -3.20 4.27
N ILE A 134 14.71 -1.88 4.48
CA ILE A 134 15.78 -1.05 5.08
C ILE A 134 15.69 -0.96 6.61
N GLY A 135 14.60 -1.43 7.20
CA GLY A 135 14.25 -1.27 8.60
C GLY A 135 13.60 0.08 8.92
N LEU A 136 12.57 0.04 9.75
CA LEU A 136 11.71 1.21 10.07
C LEU A 136 12.49 2.41 10.60
N GLY A 137 13.54 2.18 11.43
CA GLY A 137 14.39 3.25 11.95
C GLY A 137 15.11 4.06 10.87
N ASN A 138 15.24 3.53 9.65
CA ASN A 138 15.88 4.21 8.52
C ASN A 138 14.85 4.88 7.57
N ALA A 139 13.55 4.70 7.79
CA ALA A 139 12.52 5.18 6.88
C ALA A 139 12.59 6.70 6.66
N ALA A 140 12.70 7.48 7.75
CA ALA A 140 12.80 8.93 7.67
C ALA A 140 14.07 9.39 6.94
N ALA A 141 15.22 8.78 7.22
CA ALA A 141 16.49 9.10 6.56
C ALA A 141 16.44 8.76 5.06
N TYR A 142 15.82 7.65 4.69
CA TYR A 142 15.64 7.25 3.31
C TYR A 142 14.77 8.27 2.54
N VAL A 143 13.63 8.66 3.12
CA VAL A 143 12.74 9.67 2.53
C VAL A 143 13.43 11.02 2.39
N LYS A 144 14.27 11.42 3.39
CA LYS A 144 15.11 12.62 3.24
C LYS A 144 16.11 12.50 2.09
N GLY A 145 16.67 11.32 1.88
CA GLY A 145 17.51 11.03 0.71
C GLY A 145 16.76 11.21 -0.61
N LEU A 146 15.53 10.69 -0.69
CA LEU A 146 14.65 10.87 -1.85
C LEU A 146 14.32 12.35 -2.10
N LEU A 147 14.01 13.11 -1.05
CA LEU A 147 13.77 14.56 -1.16
C LEU A 147 15.02 15.30 -1.66
N ASN A 148 16.20 14.94 -1.18
CA ASN A 148 17.44 15.58 -1.61
C ASN A 148 17.72 15.38 -3.12
N MET A 149 17.21 14.31 -3.73
CA MET A 149 17.32 14.13 -5.19
C MET A 149 16.49 15.18 -5.97
N ILE A 150 15.42 15.67 -5.36
CA ILE A 150 14.55 16.70 -5.95
C ILE A 150 15.10 18.11 -5.65
N GLU A 151 15.38 18.39 -4.35
CA GLU A 151 15.75 19.75 -3.90
C GLU A 151 17.20 20.11 -4.19
N HIS A 152 18.11 19.13 -4.12
CA HIS A 152 19.57 19.34 -4.22
C HIS A 152 20.21 18.35 -5.18
N PRO A 153 19.76 18.28 -6.44
CA PRO A 153 20.33 17.37 -7.42
C PRO A 153 21.77 17.76 -7.77
N LEU A 154 22.65 16.76 -7.87
CA LEU A 154 24.03 17.00 -8.32
C LEU A 154 24.12 17.28 -9.84
N TYR A 155 23.13 16.85 -10.60
CA TYR A 155 23.03 17.02 -12.05
C TYR A 155 21.60 17.40 -12.40
N ASP A 156 21.44 18.25 -13.44
CA ASP A 156 20.15 18.70 -13.93
C ASP A 156 19.27 17.55 -14.42
N TYR A 157 17.99 17.61 -14.11
CA TYR A 157 16.97 16.73 -14.64
C TYR A 157 15.87 17.55 -15.37
N GLU A 158 15.09 16.92 -16.23
CA GLU A 158 13.93 17.56 -16.87
C GLU A 158 12.74 17.59 -15.90
N LYS A 159 12.39 16.44 -15.39
CA LYS A 159 11.33 16.23 -14.39
C LYS A 159 11.69 15.05 -13.50
N MET A 160 11.22 15.07 -12.27
CA MET A 160 11.42 13.96 -11.34
C MET A 160 10.09 13.59 -10.68
N VAL A 161 9.78 12.29 -10.68
CA VAL A 161 8.63 11.70 -9.99
C VAL A 161 9.17 10.67 -9.00
N ILE A 162 8.89 10.86 -7.72
CA ILE A 162 9.30 9.94 -6.66
C ILE A 162 8.07 9.49 -5.89
N VAL A 163 7.78 8.19 -5.93
CA VAL A 163 6.65 7.59 -5.21
C VAL A 163 7.13 6.39 -4.41
N ALA A 164 6.83 6.39 -3.13
CA ALA A 164 7.03 5.26 -2.23
C ALA A 164 5.67 4.73 -1.78
N VAL A 165 5.54 3.40 -1.69
CA VAL A 165 4.31 2.75 -1.23
C VAL A 165 4.59 1.92 0.00
N THR A 166 3.70 1.93 0.98
CA THR A 166 3.80 1.13 2.20
C THR A 166 2.44 0.68 2.71
N SER A 167 2.39 -0.51 3.29
CA SER A 167 1.20 -1.02 3.98
C SER A 167 1.26 -0.77 5.49
N GLU A 168 2.40 -0.28 6.01
CA GLU A 168 2.63 -0.19 7.44
C GLU A 168 2.24 1.16 8.02
N GLY A 169 1.44 1.13 9.09
CA GLY A 169 1.09 2.32 9.86
C GLY A 169 2.26 2.96 10.59
N LEU A 170 3.27 2.15 10.98
CA LEU A 170 4.46 2.62 11.70
C LEU A 170 5.38 3.48 10.83
N SER A 171 5.70 3.04 9.61
CA SER A 171 6.53 3.82 8.68
C SER A 171 5.90 5.19 8.39
N ARG A 172 4.59 5.25 8.23
CA ARG A 172 3.86 6.49 8.03
C ARG A 172 4.05 7.48 9.18
N ARG A 173 3.99 7.00 10.44
CA ARG A 173 4.17 7.84 11.63
C ARG A 173 5.57 8.42 11.70
N GLU A 174 6.60 7.61 11.44
CA GLU A 174 7.99 8.08 11.43
C GLU A 174 8.23 9.12 10.34
N ILE A 175 7.72 8.90 9.14
CA ILE A 175 7.86 9.83 8.01
C ILE A 175 7.07 11.11 8.27
N GLY A 176 5.85 11.00 8.80
CA GLY A 176 4.93 12.12 9.03
C GLY A 176 5.39 13.15 10.08
N ARG A 177 6.41 12.80 10.91
CA ARG A 177 7.04 13.77 11.83
C ARG A 177 7.82 14.86 11.11
N HIS A 178 8.11 14.67 9.82
CA HIS A 178 8.95 15.55 9.02
C HIS A 178 8.20 16.04 7.78
N ARG A 179 8.60 17.21 7.27
CA ARG A 179 8.10 17.77 6.01
C ARG A 179 8.89 17.26 4.79
N TRP A 180 9.27 15.98 4.80
CA TRP A 180 10.15 15.41 3.77
C TRP A 180 9.41 14.66 2.69
N ALA A 181 8.12 14.44 2.88
CA ALA A 181 7.25 13.78 1.90
C ALA A 181 5.81 14.28 2.00
N GLU A 182 5.10 14.17 0.91
CA GLU A 182 3.65 14.25 0.87
C GLU A 182 3.06 12.88 1.20
N LEU A 183 2.29 12.79 2.28
CA LEU A 183 1.61 11.55 2.68
C LEU A 183 0.24 11.49 2.01
N LYS A 184 0.00 10.48 1.20
CA LYS A 184 -1.29 10.27 0.52
C LYS A 184 -1.88 8.91 0.88
N PRO A 185 -3.06 8.86 1.48
CA PRO A 185 -3.75 7.59 1.70
C PRO A 185 -4.35 7.06 0.39
N VAL A 186 -4.46 5.72 0.31
CA VAL A 186 -5.25 5.01 -0.69
C VAL A 186 -6.20 4.06 0.03
N TRP A 187 -7.42 3.93 -0.47
CA TRP A 187 -8.41 3.04 0.10
C TRP A 187 -8.58 1.75 -0.72
N ASN A 188 -9.39 0.84 -0.22
CA ASN A 188 -9.89 -0.30 -0.98
C ASN A 188 -10.61 0.19 -2.25
N MET A 189 -10.89 -0.70 -3.18
CA MET A 189 -11.58 -0.34 -4.43
C MET A 189 -12.98 0.20 -4.14
N SER A 190 -13.45 1.16 -4.94
CA SER A 190 -14.85 1.54 -4.96
C SER A 190 -15.72 0.35 -5.35
N LYS A 191 -17.01 0.39 -4.99
CA LYS A 191 -17.95 -0.69 -5.29
C LYS A 191 -17.93 -1.03 -6.78
N ARG A 192 -17.99 -0.02 -7.63
CA ARG A 192 -17.93 -0.18 -9.10
C ARG A 192 -16.63 -0.88 -9.54
N GLY A 193 -15.49 -0.42 -9.04
CA GLY A 193 -14.20 -1.01 -9.41
C GLY A 193 -14.06 -2.46 -8.93
N PHE A 194 -14.60 -2.75 -7.77
CA PHE A 194 -14.62 -4.10 -7.22
C PHE A 194 -15.54 -5.03 -8.03
N GLU A 195 -16.71 -4.56 -8.46
CA GLU A 195 -17.61 -5.28 -9.36
C GLU A 195 -16.94 -5.63 -10.69
N GLU A 196 -16.25 -4.65 -11.32
CA GLU A 196 -15.49 -4.87 -12.56
C GLU A 196 -14.39 -5.93 -12.38
N LEU A 197 -13.72 -5.97 -11.21
CA LEU A 197 -12.71 -6.98 -10.89
C LEU A 197 -13.37 -8.34 -10.63
N TYR A 198 -14.47 -8.36 -9.88
CA TYR A 198 -15.22 -9.56 -9.54
C TYR A 198 -15.74 -10.29 -10.77
N GLU A 199 -16.24 -9.56 -11.77
CA GLU A 199 -16.72 -10.12 -13.03
C GLU A 199 -15.64 -10.89 -13.80
N LYS A 200 -14.37 -10.53 -13.64
CA LYS A 200 -13.24 -11.22 -14.27
C LYS A 200 -12.91 -12.58 -13.65
N ILE A 201 -13.47 -12.89 -12.47
CA ILE A 201 -13.27 -14.18 -11.82
C ILE A 201 -14.19 -15.20 -12.46
N PRO A 202 -13.65 -16.32 -13.02
CA PRO A 202 -14.45 -17.34 -13.68
C PRO A 202 -15.17 -18.27 -12.69
N GLY A 203 -16.12 -19.05 -13.20
CA GLY A 203 -16.80 -20.11 -12.47
C GLY A 203 -17.99 -19.65 -11.63
N PRO A 204 -18.61 -20.61 -10.91
CA PRO A 204 -19.68 -20.31 -9.98
C PRO A 204 -19.18 -19.43 -8.83
N LYS A 205 -19.91 -18.38 -8.51
CA LYS A 205 -19.54 -17.43 -7.47
C LYS A 205 -20.78 -16.89 -6.75
N PRO A 206 -20.66 -16.47 -5.47
CA PRO A 206 -21.76 -15.92 -4.68
C PRO A 206 -22.32 -14.63 -5.28
N CYS A 207 -23.37 -14.09 -4.68
CA CYS A 207 -23.83 -12.74 -5.01
C CYS A 207 -22.72 -11.72 -4.69
N ILE A 208 -22.52 -10.76 -5.59
CA ILE A 208 -21.49 -9.71 -5.41
C ILE A 208 -21.72 -8.90 -4.12
N GLU A 209 -22.95 -8.67 -3.72
CA GLU A 209 -23.28 -7.94 -2.50
C GLU A 209 -22.77 -8.66 -1.25
N ASP A 210 -22.86 -9.99 -1.20
CA ASP A 210 -22.36 -10.78 -0.07
C ASP A 210 -20.83 -10.72 -0.01
N VAL A 211 -20.16 -10.80 -1.16
CA VAL A 211 -18.70 -10.69 -1.23
C VAL A 211 -18.22 -9.28 -0.89
N TRP A 212 -18.96 -8.25 -1.34
CA TRP A 212 -18.69 -6.86 -0.98
C TRP A 212 -18.78 -6.61 0.52
N ARG A 213 -19.84 -7.12 1.18
CA ARG A 213 -20.03 -7.00 2.64
C ARG A 213 -18.93 -7.70 3.44
N LEU A 214 -18.30 -8.74 2.89
CA LEU A 214 -17.17 -9.42 3.53
C LEU A 214 -15.85 -8.70 3.31
N THR A 215 -15.60 -8.19 2.11
CA THR A 215 -14.30 -7.69 1.69
C THR A 215 -14.12 -6.17 1.83
N GLY A 216 -15.22 -5.42 1.81
CA GLY A 216 -15.18 -3.94 1.76
C GLY A 216 -14.41 -3.40 0.56
N GLY A 217 -14.43 -4.13 -0.56
CA GLY A 217 -13.73 -3.74 -1.79
C GLY A 217 -12.23 -4.08 -1.81
N ASN A 218 -11.74 -4.92 -0.90
CA ASN A 218 -10.33 -5.29 -0.85
C ASN A 218 -10.01 -6.43 -1.83
N PRO A 219 -9.13 -6.20 -2.84
CA PRO A 219 -8.81 -7.20 -3.87
C PRO A 219 -8.11 -8.44 -3.31
N TRP A 220 -7.28 -8.28 -2.27
CA TRP A 220 -6.60 -9.41 -1.67
C TRP A 220 -7.58 -10.31 -0.92
N MET A 221 -8.55 -9.74 -0.18
CA MET A 221 -9.60 -10.52 0.47
C MET A 221 -10.48 -11.24 -0.55
N LEU A 222 -10.74 -10.61 -1.70
CA LEU A 222 -11.44 -11.25 -2.82
C LEU A 222 -10.66 -12.49 -3.32
N SER A 223 -9.34 -12.37 -3.48
CA SER A 223 -8.51 -13.50 -3.91
C SER A 223 -8.49 -14.63 -2.88
N GLN A 224 -8.46 -14.29 -1.58
CA GLN A 224 -8.51 -15.28 -0.50
C GLN A 224 -9.86 -16.02 -0.45
N LEU A 225 -10.99 -15.30 -0.64
CA LEU A 225 -12.30 -15.94 -0.73
C LEU A 225 -12.40 -16.88 -1.94
N TYR A 226 -11.89 -16.45 -3.11
CA TYR A 226 -11.85 -17.28 -4.29
C TYR A 226 -11.03 -18.58 -4.07
N GLN A 227 -9.82 -18.47 -3.50
CA GLN A 227 -8.96 -19.60 -3.19
C GLN A 227 -9.59 -20.56 -2.15
N ALA A 228 -10.36 -20.03 -1.20
CA ALA A 228 -11.10 -20.80 -0.20
C ALA A 228 -12.44 -21.34 -0.73
N ALA A 229 -12.67 -21.38 -2.04
CA ALA A 229 -13.95 -21.76 -2.65
C ALA A 229 -15.15 -21.00 -2.04
N TRP A 230 -14.94 -19.72 -1.74
CA TRP A 230 -15.91 -18.79 -1.15
C TRP A 230 -16.29 -19.07 0.32
N ASP A 231 -15.59 -19.97 0.99
CA ASP A 231 -15.81 -20.23 2.42
C ASP A 231 -15.15 -19.13 3.30
N ALA A 232 -15.96 -18.19 3.75
CA ALA A 232 -15.51 -17.11 4.62
C ALA A 232 -14.96 -17.61 5.98
N LYS A 233 -15.37 -18.80 6.45
CA LYS A 233 -14.85 -19.36 7.72
C LYS A 233 -13.39 -19.76 7.60
N VAL A 234 -12.99 -20.28 6.43
CA VAL A 234 -11.59 -20.62 6.15
C VAL A 234 -10.76 -19.33 6.15
N VAL A 235 -11.20 -18.31 5.42
CA VAL A 235 -10.47 -17.02 5.34
C VAL A 235 -10.35 -16.36 6.71
N LEU A 236 -11.41 -16.36 7.52
CA LEU A 236 -11.38 -15.84 8.90
C LEU A 236 -10.40 -16.59 9.79
N GLY A 237 -10.40 -17.94 9.71
CA GLY A 237 -9.47 -18.77 10.48
C GLY A 237 -8.01 -18.53 10.11
N GLU A 238 -7.72 -18.36 8.82
CA GLU A 238 -6.38 -18.02 8.34
C GLU A 238 -5.93 -16.62 8.77
N LEU A 239 -6.83 -15.63 8.65
CA LEU A 239 -6.57 -14.26 9.08
C LEU A 239 -6.28 -14.22 10.59
N ALA A 240 -7.10 -14.88 11.40
CA ALA A 240 -6.91 -14.95 12.85
C ALA A 240 -5.57 -15.59 13.23
N ARG A 241 -5.18 -16.68 12.56
CA ARG A 241 -3.87 -17.33 12.77
C ARG A 241 -2.71 -16.46 12.36
N ARG A 242 -2.76 -15.87 11.14
CA ARG A 242 -1.71 -15.01 10.60
C ARG A 242 -1.46 -13.79 11.49
N LYS A 243 -2.52 -13.12 11.94
CA LYS A 243 -2.44 -11.96 12.84
C LYS A 243 -2.31 -12.34 14.31
N ARG A 244 -2.29 -13.65 14.64
CA ARG A 244 -2.19 -14.17 16.02
C ARG A 244 -3.24 -13.60 16.96
N LEU A 245 -4.47 -13.43 16.47
CA LEU A 245 -5.53 -12.68 17.16
C LEU A 245 -5.92 -13.32 18.50
N ALA A 246 -5.88 -14.65 18.65
CA ALA A 246 -6.14 -15.32 19.92
C ALA A 246 -5.10 -14.92 21.00
N VAL A 247 -3.81 -14.79 20.62
CA VAL A 247 -2.76 -14.32 21.55
C VAL A 247 -2.97 -12.84 21.88
N PHE A 248 -3.28 -12.04 20.88
CA PHE A 248 -3.58 -10.62 21.06
C PHE A 248 -4.77 -10.41 22.01
N ALA A 249 -5.91 -11.07 21.77
CA ALA A 249 -7.10 -10.95 22.60
C ALA A 249 -6.84 -11.36 24.06
N ARG A 250 -6.04 -12.41 24.29
CA ARG A 250 -5.64 -12.82 25.65
C ARG A 250 -4.69 -11.86 26.34
N SER A 251 -3.89 -11.10 25.59
CA SER A 251 -2.98 -10.08 26.12
C SER A 251 -3.69 -8.79 26.56
N LEU A 252 -4.95 -8.61 26.19
CA LEU A 252 -5.75 -7.45 26.53
C LEU A 252 -6.27 -7.52 27.98
N SER A 253 -6.29 -6.38 28.67
CA SER A 253 -7.01 -6.24 29.94
C SER A 253 -8.52 -6.43 29.73
N THR A 254 -9.28 -6.60 30.81
CA THR A 254 -10.75 -6.71 30.73
C THR A 254 -11.34 -5.48 30.05
N GLU A 255 -10.88 -4.31 30.43
CA GLU A 255 -11.31 -3.04 29.87
C GLU A 255 -10.97 -2.88 28.38
N GLU A 256 -9.74 -3.23 27.97
CA GLU A 256 -9.34 -3.21 26.55
C GLU A 256 -10.17 -4.19 25.71
N ARG A 257 -10.59 -5.34 26.26
CA ARG A 257 -11.51 -6.27 25.58
C ARG A 257 -12.88 -5.65 25.35
N GLU A 258 -13.40 -4.92 26.32
CA GLU A 258 -14.65 -4.19 26.18
C GLU A 258 -14.53 -3.09 25.11
N TRP A 259 -13.43 -2.33 25.11
CA TRP A 259 -13.16 -1.32 24.09
C TRP A 259 -13.06 -1.92 22.68
N LEU A 260 -12.39 -3.07 22.56
CA LEU A 260 -12.28 -3.78 21.27
C LEU A 260 -13.64 -4.30 20.81
N ALA A 261 -14.49 -4.78 21.73
CA ALA A 261 -15.86 -5.20 21.42
C ALA A 261 -16.70 -4.00 20.93
N GLN A 262 -16.59 -2.85 21.58
CA GLN A 262 -17.24 -1.62 21.12
C GLN A 262 -16.72 -1.16 19.76
N ALA A 263 -15.42 -1.27 19.54
CA ALA A 263 -14.79 -0.93 18.25
C ALA A 263 -15.22 -1.84 17.10
N ALA A 264 -15.62 -3.09 17.40
CA ALA A 264 -16.18 -3.98 16.39
C ALA A 264 -17.56 -3.50 15.90
N GLU A 265 -18.31 -2.78 16.75
CA GLU A 265 -19.59 -2.16 16.37
C GLU A 265 -19.36 -0.78 15.73
N ASP A 266 -18.51 0.05 16.36
CA ASP A 266 -18.17 1.40 15.89
C ASP A 266 -16.68 1.68 16.09
N PRO A 267 -15.87 1.69 15.01
CA PRO A 267 -14.42 1.87 15.13
C PRO A 267 -14.02 3.27 15.66
N ASP A 268 -14.89 4.28 15.55
CA ASP A 268 -14.60 5.61 16.07
C ASP A 268 -14.54 5.65 17.62
N THR A 269 -15.06 4.63 18.29
CA THR A 269 -14.91 4.46 19.74
C THR A 269 -13.46 4.33 20.19
N LEU A 270 -12.54 3.97 19.29
CA LEU A 270 -11.11 3.93 19.54
C LEU A 270 -10.46 5.34 19.55
N PHE A 271 -11.12 6.34 18.97
CA PHE A 271 -10.58 7.70 18.84
C PHE A 271 -10.85 8.56 20.09
N VAL A 272 -10.52 8.00 21.26
CA VAL A 272 -10.64 8.63 22.58
C VAL A 272 -9.31 8.49 23.30
N GLY A 273 -8.87 9.51 24.03
CA GLY A 273 -7.52 9.60 24.60
C GLY A 273 -7.05 8.36 25.37
N GLU A 274 -7.89 7.78 26.21
CA GLU A 274 -7.61 6.57 27.00
C GLU A 274 -7.44 5.30 26.16
N ARG A 275 -7.98 5.27 24.92
CA ARG A 275 -7.98 4.11 24.02
C ARG A 275 -6.91 4.19 22.92
N LEU A 276 -6.19 5.28 22.84
CA LEU A 276 -5.18 5.48 21.77
C LEU A 276 -4.09 4.40 21.77
N GLN A 277 -3.73 3.85 22.94
CA GLN A 277 -2.77 2.75 23.00
C GLN A 277 -3.31 1.47 22.34
N LEU A 278 -4.60 1.17 22.52
CA LEU A 278 -5.24 0.04 21.84
C LEU A 278 -5.33 0.31 20.34
N LEU A 279 -5.72 1.54 19.94
CA LEU A 279 -5.73 1.94 18.53
C LEU A 279 -4.36 1.74 17.89
N ASP A 280 -3.29 2.17 18.55
CA ASP A 280 -1.91 2.00 18.06
C ASP A 280 -1.56 0.53 17.83
N ARG A 281 -1.88 -0.34 18.78
CA ARG A 281 -1.66 -1.80 18.64
C ARG A 281 -2.46 -2.41 17.49
N LEU A 282 -3.69 -1.94 17.25
CA LEU A 282 -4.53 -2.40 16.14
C LEU A 282 -4.00 -1.92 14.78
N VAL A 283 -3.44 -0.69 14.73
CA VAL A 283 -2.75 -0.18 13.54
C VAL A 283 -1.47 -0.98 13.26
N GLU A 284 -0.67 -1.30 14.29
CA GLU A 284 0.55 -2.11 14.16
C GLU A 284 0.25 -3.53 13.65
N LEU A 285 -0.87 -4.11 14.06
CA LEU A 285 -1.34 -5.40 13.57
C LEU A 285 -1.96 -5.33 12.16
N ASN A 286 -2.04 -4.14 11.57
CA ASN A 286 -2.76 -3.91 10.32
C ASN A 286 -4.20 -4.44 10.38
N LEU A 287 -4.92 -4.14 11.45
CA LEU A 287 -6.35 -4.47 11.62
C LEU A 287 -7.22 -3.25 11.30
N VAL A 288 -6.76 -2.07 11.67
CA VAL A 288 -7.46 -0.81 11.44
C VAL A 288 -6.57 0.21 10.72
N VAL A 289 -7.19 1.19 10.12
CA VAL A 289 -6.57 2.40 9.56
C VAL A 289 -7.11 3.58 10.33
N ASP A 290 -6.24 4.39 10.88
CA ASP A 290 -6.52 5.68 11.47
C ASP A 290 -6.33 6.80 10.43
N SER A 291 -6.66 8.03 10.73
CA SER A 291 -6.45 9.18 9.84
C SER A 291 -7.23 9.11 8.52
N ILE A 292 -8.50 8.74 8.62
CA ILE A 292 -9.42 8.69 7.48
C ILE A 292 -10.47 9.81 7.50
N GLU A 293 -10.30 10.81 8.35
CA GLU A 293 -11.26 11.91 8.55
C GLU A 293 -11.46 12.80 7.32
N GLY A 294 -10.40 13.06 6.57
CA GLY A 294 -10.48 13.81 5.31
C GLY A 294 -11.01 12.94 4.17
N ARG A 295 -12.09 13.41 3.51
CA ARG A 295 -12.67 12.74 2.34
C ARG A 295 -12.43 13.53 1.06
N GLU A 296 -11.66 14.60 1.15
CA GLU A 296 -11.34 15.45 0.02
C GLU A 296 -10.50 14.68 -0.98
N SER A 297 -10.98 14.71 -2.18
CA SER A 297 -10.41 13.92 -3.25
C SER A 297 -8.95 14.25 -3.59
N TRP A 298 -8.48 15.47 -3.32
CA TRP A 298 -7.07 15.86 -3.55
C TRP A 298 -6.10 15.21 -2.55
N TYR A 299 -6.60 14.80 -1.36
CA TYR A 299 -5.80 14.16 -0.32
C TYR A 299 -5.53 12.68 -0.62
N TRP A 300 -6.50 11.99 -1.27
CA TRP A 300 -6.43 10.56 -1.55
C TRP A 300 -5.79 10.24 -2.90
N VAL A 301 -5.07 9.13 -2.95
CA VAL A 301 -4.77 8.46 -4.22
C VAL A 301 -6.00 7.67 -4.60
N ASP A 302 -6.53 7.94 -5.79
CA ASP A 302 -7.78 7.39 -6.29
C ASP A 302 -9.01 7.89 -5.48
N GLU A 303 -9.98 7.05 -5.18
CA GLU A 303 -11.19 7.43 -4.46
C GLU A 303 -11.00 7.31 -2.94
N PRO A 304 -11.53 8.26 -2.14
CA PRO A 304 -11.53 8.14 -0.70
C PRO A 304 -12.43 6.97 -0.23
N PRO A 305 -12.30 6.54 1.04
CA PRO A 305 -13.26 5.60 1.61
C PRO A 305 -14.68 6.17 1.55
N PRO A 306 -15.71 5.32 1.59
CA PRO A 306 -17.09 5.78 1.71
C PRO A 306 -17.24 6.68 2.94
N GLY A 307 -18.33 7.42 3.03
CA GLY A 307 -18.74 8.06 4.26
C GLY A 307 -18.84 7.03 5.40
N ARG A 308 -19.17 7.49 6.61
CA ARG A 308 -19.34 6.57 7.74
C ARG A 308 -20.31 5.44 7.38
N ASP A 309 -19.80 4.20 7.41
CA ASP A 309 -20.52 2.98 7.04
C ASP A 309 -20.12 1.87 8.01
N LEU A 310 -20.92 1.68 9.06
CA LEU A 310 -20.64 0.72 10.11
C LEU A 310 -20.82 -0.74 9.63
N GLU A 311 -21.59 -0.98 8.58
CA GLU A 311 -21.71 -2.31 7.98
C GLU A 311 -20.36 -2.75 7.39
N LEU A 312 -19.66 -1.84 6.73
CA LEU A 312 -18.31 -2.07 6.23
C LEU A 312 -17.21 -1.85 7.28
N GLY A 313 -17.55 -1.45 8.50
CA GLY A 313 -16.58 -1.13 9.55
C GLY A 313 -15.81 0.16 9.32
N VAL A 314 -16.40 1.11 8.60
CA VAL A 314 -15.83 2.43 8.29
C VAL A 314 -16.46 3.48 9.19
N GLY A 315 -15.66 4.07 10.09
CA GLY A 315 -16.03 5.21 10.90
C GLY A 315 -15.73 6.54 10.22
N ARG A 316 -15.77 7.61 11.00
CA ARG A 316 -15.34 8.94 10.58
C ARG A 316 -13.84 9.11 10.65
N TYR A 317 -13.20 8.63 11.72
CA TYR A 317 -11.78 8.81 12.06
C TYR A 317 -10.97 7.54 11.89
N VAL A 318 -11.59 6.39 12.16
CA VAL A 318 -10.96 5.06 12.15
C VAL A 318 -11.81 4.11 11.30
N ALA A 319 -11.17 3.21 10.60
CA ALA A 319 -11.85 2.12 9.91
C ALA A 319 -11.13 0.80 10.08
N TRP A 320 -11.85 -0.29 10.14
CA TRP A 320 -11.30 -1.62 9.92
C TRP A 320 -10.76 -1.73 8.49
N GLN A 321 -9.66 -2.43 8.31
CA GLN A 321 -9.10 -2.61 6.95
C GLN A 321 -10.08 -3.29 6.01
N THR A 322 -10.84 -4.25 6.54
CA THR A 322 -11.99 -4.88 5.87
C THR A 322 -12.99 -5.39 6.92
N PRO A 323 -14.24 -5.68 6.55
CA PRO A 323 -15.19 -6.34 7.44
C PRO A 323 -14.70 -7.70 7.97
N LEU A 324 -13.93 -8.47 7.18
CA LEU A 324 -13.31 -9.73 7.63
C LEU A 324 -12.29 -9.51 8.75
N HIS A 325 -11.52 -8.43 8.76
CA HIS A 325 -10.62 -8.11 9.88
C HIS A 325 -11.40 -7.83 11.17
N ARG A 326 -12.50 -7.08 11.08
CA ARG A 326 -13.41 -6.82 12.20
C ARG A 326 -13.98 -8.10 12.75
N GLU A 327 -14.52 -8.95 11.89
CA GLU A 327 -15.12 -10.23 12.29
C GLU A 327 -14.11 -11.18 12.91
N ALA A 328 -12.89 -11.24 12.39
CA ALA A 328 -11.81 -12.05 12.96
C ALA A 328 -11.42 -11.57 14.37
N ALA A 329 -11.34 -10.25 14.59
CA ALA A 329 -11.08 -9.68 15.92
C ALA A 329 -12.22 -9.98 16.90
N ARG A 330 -13.48 -9.87 16.46
CA ARG A 330 -14.67 -10.18 17.27
C ARG A 330 -14.65 -11.64 17.74
N ARG A 331 -14.41 -12.59 16.83
CA ARG A 331 -14.31 -14.02 17.16
C ARG A 331 -13.19 -14.33 18.13
N ALA A 332 -12.03 -13.71 17.95
CA ALA A 332 -10.90 -13.89 18.85
C ALA A 332 -11.21 -13.41 20.28
N LEU A 333 -12.04 -12.36 20.44
CA LEU A 333 -12.54 -11.95 21.75
C LEU A 333 -13.52 -12.94 22.37
N GLU A 334 -14.41 -13.55 21.57
CA GLU A 334 -15.35 -14.56 22.04
C GLU A 334 -14.62 -15.83 22.54
N GLU A 335 -13.55 -16.25 21.83
CA GLU A 335 -12.71 -17.38 22.20
C GLU A 335 -11.77 -17.10 23.39
N ALA A 336 -11.55 -15.84 23.74
CA ALA A 336 -10.69 -15.43 24.86
C ALA A 336 -11.44 -15.25 26.19
N LYS A 337 -12.78 -15.34 26.16
CA LYS A 337 -13.66 -15.37 27.35
C LYS A 337 -13.62 -16.71 28.00
#